data_fb972233b01aa3b06098d9304aa62907
#
_entry.id   fb972233b01aa3b06098d9304aa62907
#
_cell.length_a   1.000
_cell.length_b   1.000
_cell.length_c   1.000
_cell.angle_alpha   90.00
_cell.angle_beta   90.00
_cell.angle_gamma   90.00
#
_symmetry.space_group_name_H-M   'P 1'
#
loop_
_entity.id
_entity.type
_entity.pdbx_description
1 polymer ?
#
loop_
_entity_poly.entity_id
_entity_poly.type
_entity_poly.pdbx_seq_one_letter_code
_entity_poly.pdbx_strand_id
1 'polypeptide(L)'
;VILLKFIAGNRKLKKSVKIANEHNELKTKFIQNISSQMEPTLNTLAHSAEELLQKAPQEAGQMQGQVAALKKFSDDIQELSSLENSLTEFYELGEINVGTFCENVMDKAKEYIKTEVTPSVNAPKLQVKTNKEQLERILLYLLRNAAIYTEQGRISLEFKKRGAHTHQFIVTDTGTGIPAEQQENLFKPFTEVKDLTTGDGLGLPICSLIAAKMNGSLTLDTGYTKGTRFILELHV
;
A
#
# COMPACT_ATOMS: atom_id res chain seq x y z
N VAL A 1 8.38 -27.11 -40.16
CA VAL A 1 8.49 -27.65 -38.80
C VAL A 1 8.58 -26.53 -37.77
N ILE A 2 9.44 -25.52 -37.92
CA ILE A 2 9.64 -24.40 -36.98
C ILE A 2 8.35 -23.56 -36.86
N LEU A 3 7.72 -23.19 -37.97
CA LEU A 3 6.51 -22.38 -37.99
C LEU A 3 5.33 -23.08 -37.28
N LEU A 4 5.16 -24.40 -37.48
CA LEU A 4 4.14 -25.19 -36.81
C LEU A 4 4.36 -25.28 -35.29
N LYS A 5 5.62 -25.43 -34.84
CA LYS A 5 5.95 -25.38 -33.41
C LYS A 5 5.68 -24.01 -32.79
N PHE A 6 5.97 -22.91 -33.51
CA PHE A 6 5.70 -21.55 -33.10
C PHE A 6 4.18 -21.29 -32.95
N ILE A 7 3.39 -21.71 -33.96
CA ILE A 7 1.91 -21.58 -33.91
C ILE A 7 1.31 -22.40 -32.78
N ALA A 8 1.80 -23.63 -32.56
CA ALA A 8 1.35 -24.49 -31.47
C ALA A 8 1.72 -23.90 -30.10
N GLY A 9 2.92 -23.34 -29.95
CA GLY A 9 3.37 -22.62 -28.76
C GLY A 9 2.51 -21.41 -28.45
N ASN A 10 2.22 -20.57 -29.45
CA ASN A 10 1.33 -19.40 -29.29
C ASN A 10 -0.12 -19.80 -28.91
N ARG A 11 -0.65 -20.89 -29.47
CA ARG A 11 -1.98 -21.40 -29.08
C ARG A 11 -1.99 -21.89 -27.62
N LYS A 12 -0.94 -22.61 -27.20
CA LYS A 12 -0.81 -23.08 -25.81
C LYS A 12 -0.68 -21.92 -24.84
N LEU A 13 0.13 -20.89 -25.18
CA LEU A 13 0.27 -19.68 -24.38
C LEU A 13 -1.06 -18.92 -24.24
N LYS A 14 -1.76 -18.69 -25.37
CA LYS A 14 -3.09 -18.04 -25.35
C LYS A 14 -4.10 -18.81 -24.47
N LYS A 15 -4.08 -20.15 -24.54
CA LYS A 15 -4.96 -20.96 -23.69
C LYS A 15 -4.60 -20.84 -22.21
N SER A 16 -3.31 -20.85 -21.86
CA SER A 16 -2.85 -20.67 -20.49
C SER A 16 -3.19 -19.28 -19.93
N VAL A 17 -3.00 -18.22 -20.72
CA VAL A 17 -3.40 -16.86 -20.37
C VAL A 17 -4.90 -16.75 -20.16
N LYS A 18 -5.71 -17.37 -21.03
CA LYS A 18 -7.17 -17.38 -20.86
C LYS A 18 -7.60 -18.06 -19.56
N ILE A 19 -7.03 -19.23 -19.26
CA ILE A 19 -7.33 -19.95 -18.01
C ILE A 19 -6.91 -19.14 -16.79
N ALA A 20 -5.73 -18.50 -16.83
CA ALA A 20 -5.26 -17.63 -15.76
C ALA A 20 -6.20 -16.44 -15.52
N ASN A 21 -6.67 -15.80 -16.59
CA ASN A 21 -7.63 -14.70 -16.50
C ASN A 21 -8.99 -15.15 -15.94
N GLU A 22 -9.51 -16.29 -16.39
CA GLU A 22 -10.77 -16.86 -15.86
C GLU A 22 -10.66 -17.19 -14.37
N HIS A 23 -9.50 -17.71 -13.92
CA HIS A 23 -9.22 -17.95 -12.50
C HIS A 23 -9.17 -16.64 -11.70
N ASN A 24 -8.54 -15.61 -12.23
CA ASN A 24 -8.48 -14.30 -11.59
C ASN A 24 -9.86 -13.65 -11.48
N GLU A 25 -10.68 -13.71 -12.54
CA GLU A 25 -12.06 -13.20 -12.51
C GLU A 25 -12.93 -13.92 -11.47
N LEU A 26 -12.79 -15.24 -11.35
CA LEU A 26 -13.50 -16.02 -10.34
C LEU A 26 -13.06 -15.67 -8.93
N LYS A 27 -11.74 -15.51 -8.70
CA LYS A 27 -11.16 -15.05 -7.44
C LYS A 27 -11.73 -13.67 -7.05
N THR A 28 -11.77 -12.74 -8.00
CA THR A 28 -12.29 -11.38 -7.78
C THR A 28 -13.76 -11.40 -7.41
N LYS A 29 -14.59 -12.11 -8.17
CA LYS A 29 -16.03 -12.24 -7.89
C LYS A 29 -16.28 -12.88 -6.53
N PHE A 30 -15.50 -13.89 -6.16
CA PHE A 30 -15.57 -14.54 -4.86
C PHE A 30 -15.26 -13.57 -3.72
N ILE A 31 -14.18 -12.81 -3.86
CA ILE A 31 -13.78 -11.80 -2.86
C ILE A 31 -14.84 -10.70 -2.75
N GLN A 32 -15.33 -10.17 -3.88
CA GLN A 32 -16.38 -9.15 -3.90
C GLN A 32 -17.67 -9.66 -3.23
N ASN A 33 -18.06 -10.91 -3.49
CA ASN A 33 -19.25 -11.51 -2.86
C ASN A 33 -19.07 -11.67 -1.35
N ILE A 34 -17.91 -12.14 -0.87
CA ILE A 34 -17.64 -12.26 0.56
C ILE A 34 -17.68 -10.89 1.22
N SER A 35 -16.97 -9.92 0.70
CA SER A 35 -16.92 -8.57 1.27
C SER A 35 -18.31 -7.92 1.31
N SER A 36 -19.09 -8.04 0.23
CA SER A 36 -20.47 -7.51 0.20
C SER A 36 -21.42 -8.19 1.17
N GLN A 37 -21.20 -9.48 1.49
CA GLN A 37 -21.99 -10.20 2.50
C GLN A 37 -21.52 -9.90 3.94
N MET A 38 -20.24 -9.53 4.13
CA MET A 38 -19.72 -9.13 5.43
C MET A 38 -20.16 -7.72 5.84
N GLU A 39 -20.31 -6.80 4.90
CA GLU A 39 -20.63 -5.39 5.16
C GLU A 39 -21.90 -5.20 6.01
N PRO A 40 -23.06 -5.85 5.74
CA PRO A 40 -24.25 -5.73 6.59
C PRO A 40 -24.00 -6.22 8.01
N THR A 41 -23.25 -7.31 8.17
CA THR A 41 -22.92 -7.87 9.49
C THR A 41 -22.04 -6.93 10.29
N LEU A 42 -21.02 -6.34 9.64
CA LEU A 42 -20.13 -5.35 10.26
C LEU A 42 -20.88 -4.09 10.69
N ASN A 43 -21.81 -3.61 9.86
CA ASN A 43 -22.66 -2.46 10.21
C ASN A 43 -23.58 -2.76 11.40
N THR A 44 -24.13 -3.97 11.49
CA THR A 44 -24.93 -4.41 12.64
C THR A 44 -24.08 -4.47 13.91
N LEU A 45 -22.87 -5.01 13.85
CA LEU A 45 -21.95 -5.05 14.98
C LEU A 45 -21.50 -3.64 15.41
N ALA A 46 -21.26 -2.74 14.47
CA ALA A 46 -20.93 -1.34 14.77
C ALA A 46 -22.08 -0.66 15.54
N HIS A 47 -23.33 -0.84 15.09
CA HIS A 47 -24.49 -0.31 15.74
C HIS A 47 -24.70 -0.89 17.16
N SER A 48 -24.50 -2.21 17.31
CA SER A 48 -24.57 -2.85 18.63
C SER A 48 -23.48 -2.34 19.59
N ALA A 49 -22.28 -2.04 19.08
CA ALA A 49 -21.22 -1.43 19.89
C ALA A 49 -21.56 0.00 20.31
N GLU A 50 -22.25 0.78 19.46
CA GLU A 50 -22.75 2.11 19.82
C GLU A 50 -23.81 2.05 20.93
N GLU A 51 -24.75 1.10 20.87
CA GLU A 51 -25.76 0.90 21.92
C GLU A 51 -25.15 0.51 23.28
N LEU A 52 -24.02 -0.21 23.25
CA LEU A 52 -23.31 -0.61 24.46
C LEU A 52 -22.50 0.52 25.10
N LEU A 53 -22.20 1.60 24.39
CA LEU A 53 -21.38 2.72 24.89
C LEU A 53 -21.89 3.31 26.20
N GLN A 54 -23.21 3.36 26.40
CA GLN A 54 -23.82 3.87 27.65
C GLN A 54 -23.76 2.88 28.84
N LYS A 55 -23.64 1.58 28.55
CA LYS A 55 -23.71 0.51 29.57
C LYS A 55 -22.33 -0.06 29.91
N ALA A 56 -21.45 -0.16 28.95
CA ALA A 56 -20.11 -0.74 29.05
C ALA A 56 -19.13 -0.05 28.10
N PRO A 57 -18.70 1.20 28.42
CA PRO A 57 -17.95 2.03 27.45
C PRO A 57 -16.59 1.44 27.06
N GLN A 58 -15.92 0.69 27.92
CA GLN A 58 -14.63 0.10 27.63
C GLN A 58 -14.76 -1.07 26.63
N GLU A 59 -15.72 -1.96 26.85
CA GLU A 59 -16.03 -3.10 25.97
C GLU A 59 -16.56 -2.61 24.61
N ALA A 60 -17.42 -1.59 24.62
CA ALA A 60 -17.92 -0.96 23.41
C ALA A 60 -16.80 -0.33 22.58
N GLY A 61 -15.84 0.36 23.21
CA GLY A 61 -14.67 0.92 22.51
C GLY A 61 -13.78 -0.14 21.89
N GLN A 62 -13.55 -1.25 22.58
CA GLN A 62 -12.80 -2.38 22.02
C GLN A 62 -13.53 -3.00 20.83
N MET A 63 -14.83 -3.21 20.94
CA MET A 63 -15.66 -3.76 19.86
C MET A 63 -15.68 -2.84 18.64
N GLN A 64 -15.82 -1.53 18.82
CA GLN A 64 -15.73 -0.55 17.73
C GLN A 64 -14.38 -0.61 17.01
N GLY A 65 -13.27 -0.71 17.75
CA GLY A 65 -11.93 -0.86 17.18
C GLY A 65 -11.80 -2.12 16.33
N GLN A 66 -12.31 -3.26 16.81
CA GLN A 66 -12.28 -4.53 16.06
C GLN A 66 -13.15 -4.48 14.80
N VAL A 67 -14.35 -3.90 14.89
CA VAL A 67 -15.23 -3.72 13.71
C VAL A 67 -14.60 -2.81 12.67
N ALA A 68 -14.00 -1.70 13.10
CA ALA A 68 -13.29 -0.80 12.19
C ALA A 68 -12.10 -1.48 11.48
N ALA A 69 -11.32 -2.27 12.23
CA ALA A 69 -10.21 -3.05 11.67
C ALA A 69 -10.69 -4.08 10.64
N LEU A 70 -11.77 -4.80 10.94
CA LEU A 70 -12.33 -5.81 10.02
C LEU A 70 -12.96 -5.18 8.79
N LYS A 71 -13.60 -4.01 8.92
CA LYS A 71 -14.12 -3.25 7.78
C LYS A 71 -12.99 -2.81 6.87
N LYS A 72 -11.93 -2.21 7.43
CA LYS A 72 -10.74 -1.81 6.67
C LYS A 72 -10.13 -3.01 5.94
N PHE A 73 -9.99 -4.15 6.59
CA PHE A 73 -9.48 -5.37 5.98
C PHE A 73 -10.34 -5.82 4.79
N SER A 74 -11.68 -5.77 4.92
CA SER A 74 -12.60 -6.08 3.81
C SER A 74 -12.41 -5.13 2.62
N ASP A 75 -12.28 -3.82 2.88
CA ASP A 75 -12.07 -2.80 1.86
C ASP A 75 -10.72 -3.01 1.16
N ASP A 76 -9.65 -3.29 1.90
CA ASP A 76 -8.30 -3.54 1.38
C ASP A 76 -8.26 -4.83 0.51
N ILE A 77 -9.00 -5.87 0.88
CA ILE A 77 -9.17 -7.09 0.04
C ILE A 77 -9.87 -6.77 -1.28
N GLN A 78 -10.95 -6.00 -1.24
CA GLN A 78 -11.68 -5.60 -2.46
C GLN A 78 -10.79 -4.78 -3.38
N GLU A 79 -10.04 -3.84 -2.81
CA GLU A 79 -9.12 -3.01 -3.56
C GLU A 79 -7.98 -3.82 -4.18
N LEU A 80 -7.33 -4.68 -3.39
CA LEU A 80 -6.28 -5.58 -3.89
C LEU A 80 -6.78 -6.37 -5.10
N SER A 81 -7.96 -6.97 -4.98
CA SER A 81 -8.58 -7.74 -6.04
C SER A 81 -8.89 -6.89 -7.28
N SER A 82 -9.39 -5.66 -7.09
CA SER A 82 -9.63 -4.71 -8.18
C SER A 82 -8.33 -4.30 -8.88
N LEU A 83 -7.29 -3.99 -8.13
CA LEU A 83 -5.98 -3.63 -8.66
C LEU A 83 -5.31 -4.76 -9.42
N GLU A 84 -5.38 -6.01 -8.93
CA GLU A 84 -4.82 -7.17 -9.63
C GLU A 84 -5.47 -7.41 -11.01
N ASN A 85 -6.78 -7.14 -11.15
CA ASN A 85 -7.54 -7.43 -12.35
C ASN A 85 -7.71 -6.24 -13.30
N SER A 86 -7.45 -5.03 -12.85
CA SER A 86 -7.51 -3.85 -13.70
C SER A 86 -6.32 -3.83 -14.66
N LEU A 87 -6.62 -3.80 -15.95
CA LEU A 87 -5.63 -3.53 -17.01
C LEU A 87 -5.38 -2.03 -17.22
N THR A 88 -6.13 -1.19 -16.50
CA THR A 88 -5.98 0.27 -16.60
C THR A 88 -4.81 0.75 -15.75
N GLU A 89 -3.89 1.43 -16.39
CA GLU A 89 -2.88 2.24 -15.70
C GLU A 89 -3.53 3.52 -15.16
N PHE A 90 -2.90 4.16 -14.19
CA PHE A 90 -3.38 5.45 -13.68
C PHE A 90 -2.89 6.57 -14.61
N TYR A 91 -3.66 6.87 -15.66
CA TYR A 91 -3.31 7.87 -16.68
C TYR A 91 -3.61 9.32 -16.32
N GLU A 92 -4.32 9.58 -15.22
CA GLU A 92 -4.58 10.95 -14.78
C GLU A 92 -3.31 11.58 -14.22
N LEU A 93 -2.50 12.11 -15.12
CA LEU A 93 -1.24 12.78 -14.78
C LEU A 93 -1.47 14.28 -14.61
N GLY A 94 -1.17 14.78 -13.41
CA GLY A 94 -1.11 16.20 -13.10
C GLY A 94 0.32 16.69 -12.88
N GLU A 95 0.54 17.98 -13.02
CA GLU A 95 1.80 18.61 -12.66
C GLU A 95 1.84 18.87 -11.15
N ILE A 96 2.92 18.47 -10.49
CA ILE A 96 3.17 18.75 -9.09
C ILE A 96 4.53 19.44 -8.91
N ASN A 97 4.63 20.36 -7.97
CA ASN A 97 5.91 20.82 -7.45
C ASN A 97 6.35 19.83 -6.37
N VAL A 98 7.43 19.09 -6.63
CA VAL A 98 7.87 17.98 -5.75
C VAL A 98 8.17 18.45 -4.33
N GLY A 99 8.87 19.59 -4.16
CA GLY A 99 9.17 20.12 -2.84
C GLY A 99 7.92 20.40 -2.03
N THR A 100 7.02 21.21 -2.57
CA THR A 100 5.74 21.55 -1.91
C THR A 100 4.87 20.32 -1.68
N PHE A 101 4.86 19.40 -2.63
CA PHE A 101 4.10 18.15 -2.51
C PHE A 101 4.61 17.29 -1.36
N CYS A 102 5.93 17.05 -1.27
CA CYS A 102 6.53 16.27 -0.18
C CYS A 102 6.35 16.94 1.19
N GLU A 103 6.45 18.27 1.27
CA GLU A 103 6.16 19.03 2.49
C GLU A 103 4.72 18.81 2.95
N ASN A 104 3.74 18.95 2.04
CA ASN A 104 2.32 18.74 2.35
C ASN A 104 2.02 17.30 2.80
N VAL A 105 2.64 16.30 2.16
CA VAL A 105 2.47 14.90 2.55
C VAL A 105 3.06 14.65 3.94
N MET A 106 4.25 15.20 4.22
CA MET A 106 4.87 15.10 5.55
C MET A 106 4.02 15.80 6.61
N ASP A 107 3.45 16.98 6.30
CA ASP A 107 2.58 17.70 7.24
C ASP A 107 1.33 16.88 7.61
N LYS A 108 0.72 16.21 6.64
CA LYS A 108 -0.39 15.28 6.91
C LYS A 108 0.04 14.08 7.76
N ALA A 109 1.27 13.60 7.56
CA ALA A 109 1.80 12.47 8.34
C ALA A 109 2.18 12.84 9.78
N LYS A 110 2.40 14.12 10.09
CA LYS A 110 2.80 14.58 11.44
C LYS A 110 1.81 14.20 12.53
N GLU A 111 0.53 14.06 12.24
CA GLU A 111 -0.48 13.61 13.21
C GLU A 111 -0.22 12.21 13.78
N TYR A 112 0.54 11.38 13.04
CA TYR A 112 0.90 10.01 13.45
C TYR A 112 2.30 9.95 14.07
N ILE A 113 3.12 11.00 13.91
CA ILE A 113 4.53 11.03 14.33
C ILE A 113 4.62 11.44 15.80
N LYS A 114 5.30 10.62 16.60
CA LYS A 114 5.52 10.89 18.02
C LYS A 114 6.42 12.11 18.24
N THR A 115 6.29 12.77 19.38
CA THR A 115 7.03 13.99 19.72
C THR A 115 8.54 13.80 19.76
N GLU A 116 9.01 12.59 20.09
CA GLU A 116 10.43 12.22 20.16
C GLU A 116 11.04 11.88 18.79
N VAL A 117 10.23 11.95 17.72
CA VAL A 117 10.65 11.67 16.36
C VAL A 117 10.73 12.95 15.55
N THR A 118 11.88 13.19 14.92
CA THR A 118 12.11 14.37 14.07
C THR A 118 11.77 14.07 12.62
N PRO A 119 10.70 14.67 12.05
CA PRO A 119 10.40 14.56 10.63
C PRO A 119 11.30 15.49 9.80
N SER A 120 11.66 15.06 8.60
CA SER A 120 12.42 15.89 7.65
C SER A 120 12.03 15.60 6.20
N VAL A 121 12.09 16.65 5.35
CA VAL A 121 11.86 16.55 3.91
C VAL A 121 13.09 17.09 3.19
N ASN A 122 13.54 16.33 2.17
CA ASN A 122 14.62 16.75 1.28
C ASN A 122 14.16 16.55 -0.18
N ALA A 123 13.52 17.57 -0.73
CA ALA A 123 12.97 17.53 -2.07
C ALA A 123 13.15 18.90 -2.78
N PRO A 124 13.61 18.92 -4.04
CA PRO A 124 13.82 20.17 -4.78
C PRO A 124 12.49 20.77 -5.24
N LYS A 125 12.50 22.08 -5.52
CA LYS A 125 11.40 22.77 -6.20
C LYS A 125 11.44 22.43 -7.70
N LEU A 126 10.97 21.24 -8.05
CA LEU A 126 10.98 20.71 -9.40
C LEU A 126 9.53 20.34 -9.80
N GLN A 127 9.13 20.69 -11.03
CA GLN A 127 7.86 20.26 -11.58
C GLN A 127 8.02 18.86 -12.20
N VAL A 128 7.10 17.97 -11.86
CA VAL A 128 7.01 16.62 -12.44
C VAL A 128 5.56 16.28 -12.77
N LYS A 129 5.36 15.43 -13.78
CA LYS A 129 4.03 14.89 -14.11
C LYS A 129 3.88 13.52 -13.45
N THR A 130 2.81 13.34 -12.69
CA THR A 130 2.50 12.07 -12.04
C THR A 130 1.02 12.04 -11.62
N ASN A 131 0.52 10.87 -11.25
CA ASN A 131 -0.76 10.78 -10.58
C ASN A 131 -0.59 11.20 -9.10
N LYS A 132 -1.01 12.43 -8.80
CA LYS A 132 -0.84 13.06 -7.49
C LYS A 132 -1.50 12.27 -6.37
N GLU A 133 -2.72 11.80 -6.60
CA GLU A 133 -3.53 11.11 -5.59
C GLU A 133 -2.89 9.77 -5.20
N GLN A 134 -2.51 8.97 -6.18
CA GLN A 134 -1.91 7.66 -5.93
C GLN A 134 -0.50 7.78 -5.32
N LEU A 135 0.28 8.79 -5.76
CA LEU A 135 1.57 9.08 -5.16
C LEU A 135 1.43 9.48 -3.68
N GLU A 136 0.49 10.39 -3.37
CA GLU A 136 0.21 10.81 -2.00
C GLU A 136 -0.18 9.62 -1.13
N ARG A 137 -1.03 8.76 -1.64
CA ARG A 137 -1.51 7.57 -0.95
C ARG A 137 -0.37 6.62 -0.57
N ILE A 138 0.51 6.29 -1.52
CA ILE A 138 1.69 5.45 -1.23
C ILE A 138 2.57 6.10 -0.16
N LEU A 139 2.91 7.37 -0.33
CA LEU A 139 3.81 8.06 0.59
C LEU A 139 3.23 8.20 2.00
N LEU A 140 1.94 8.53 2.12
CA LEU A 140 1.27 8.58 3.43
C LEU A 140 1.27 7.22 4.12
N TYR A 141 1.01 6.14 3.37
CA TYR A 141 1.07 4.79 3.93
C TYR A 141 2.47 4.46 4.46
N LEU A 142 3.52 4.75 3.69
CA LEU A 142 4.90 4.50 4.11
C LEU A 142 5.30 5.34 5.32
N LEU A 143 4.90 6.62 5.36
CA LEU A 143 5.17 7.52 6.50
C LEU A 143 4.42 7.09 7.77
N ARG A 144 3.17 6.60 7.64
CA ARG A 144 2.42 6.04 8.78
C ARG A 144 3.11 4.79 9.33
N ASN A 145 3.56 3.90 8.46
CA ASN A 145 4.36 2.75 8.90
C ASN A 145 5.62 3.19 9.63
N ALA A 146 6.37 4.13 9.07
CA ALA A 146 7.55 4.71 9.73
C ALA A 146 7.20 5.27 11.12
N ALA A 147 6.07 5.98 11.28
CA ALA A 147 5.62 6.53 12.55
C ALA A 147 5.24 5.46 13.58
N ILE A 148 4.62 4.35 13.14
CA ILE A 148 4.25 3.23 14.01
C ILE A 148 5.48 2.55 14.60
N TYR A 149 6.51 2.31 13.76
CA TYR A 149 7.68 1.51 14.14
C TYR A 149 8.87 2.34 14.63
N THR A 150 8.72 3.67 14.75
CA THR A 150 9.77 4.58 15.28
C THR A 150 9.28 5.21 16.58
N GLU A 151 9.88 4.82 17.70
CA GLU A 151 9.59 5.40 19.02
C GLU A 151 10.32 6.74 19.22
N GLN A 152 11.56 6.83 18.77
CA GLN A 152 12.42 8.00 18.84
C GLN A 152 13.40 8.01 17.68
N GLY A 153 13.86 9.19 17.28
CA GLY A 153 14.85 9.35 16.22
C GLY A 153 14.34 10.18 15.05
N ARG A 154 14.35 9.63 13.84
CA ARG A 154 14.06 10.41 12.64
C ARG A 154 13.22 9.64 11.62
N ILE A 155 12.33 10.39 10.94
CA ILE A 155 11.64 9.96 9.72
C ILE A 155 11.93 10.97 8.62
N SER A 156 12.40 10.53 7.46
CA SER A 156 12.69 11.41 6.32
C SER A 156 11.95 10.99 5.06
N LEU A 157 11.52 11.99 4.27
CA LEU A 157 11.04 11.85 2.92
C LEU A 157 12.00 12.58 1.98
N GLU A 158 12.63 11.83 1.09
CA GLU A 158 13.59 12.37 0.12
C GLU A 158 13.12 12.14 -1.31
N PHE A 159 13.44 13.09 -2.19
CA PHE A 159 13.29 12.92 -3.63
C PHE A 159 14.66 12.90 -4.29
N LYS A 160 14.86 11.96 -5.23
CA LYS A 160 16.06 11.88 -6.07
C LYS A 160 15.67 11.65 -7.52
N LYS A 161 16.27 12.41 -8.41
CA LYS A 161 16.18 12.17 -9.84
C LYS A 161 17.34 11.26 -10.25
N ARG A 162 17.02 10.11 -10.83
CA ARG A 162 18.01 9.17 -11.41
C ARG A 162 17.96 9.21 -12.93
N GLY A 163 18.95 9.87 -13.53
CA GLY A 163 18.98 10.05 -15.00
C GLY A 163 17.85 10.94 -15.52
N ALA A 164 17.44 10.74 -16.77
CA ALA A 164 16.44 11.59 -17.44
C ALA A 164 14.99 11.19 -17.12
N HIS A 165 14.75 9.90 -16.86
CA HIS A 165 13.41 9.30 -16.89
C HIS A 165 13.03 8.56 -15.61
N THR A 166 13.78 8.73 -14.51
CA THR A 166 13.49 8.01 -13.27
C THR A 166 13.46 8.95 -12.07
N HIS A 167 12.34 8.93 -11.37
CA HIS A 167 12.12 9.68 -10.12
C HIS A 167 12.04 8.71 -8.96
N GLN A 168 12.76 8.97 -7.89
CA GLN A 168 12.72 8.17 -6.67
C GLN A 168 12.19 9.02 -5.50
N PHE A 169 11.19 8.48 -4.80
CA PHE A 169 10.75 8.96 -3.49
C PHE A 169 11.19 7.95 -2.45
N ILE A 170 11.93 8.41 -1.44
CA ILE A 170 12.59 7.55 -0.45
C ILE A 170 12.06 7.91 0.92
N VAL A 171 11.38 6.97 1.57
CA VAL A 171 10.97 7.10 2.97
C VAL A 171 11.94 6.30 3.83
N THR A 172 12.58 6.97 4.78
CA THR A 172 13.57 6.36 5.69
C THR A 172 13.18 6.65 7.13
N ASP A 173 13.21 5.65 7.97
CA ASP A 173 13.08 5.76 9.43
C ASP A 173 14.29 5.18 10.16
N THR A 174 14.38 5.50 11.45
CA THR A 174 15.37 4.94 12.38
C THR A 174 14.73 4.05 13.42
N GLY A 175 13.61 3.41 13.07
CA GLY A 175 12.85 2.54 13.95
C GLY A 175 13.44 1.15 14.09
N THR A 176 12.59 0.18 14.43
CA THR A 176 13.00 -1.20 14.71
C THR A 176 13.57 -1.95 13.51
N GLY A 177 13.31 -1.46 12.28
CA GLY A 177 13.67 -2.16 11.05
C GLY A 177 12.76 -3.37 10.79
N ILE A 178 13.08 -4.13 9.72
CA ILE A 178 12.34 -5.32 9.30
C ILE A 178 13.29 -6.52 9.38
N PRO A 179 12.95 -7.59 10.14
CA PRO A 179 13.74 -8.80 10.23
C PRO A 179 13.98 -9.43 8.86
N ALA A 180 15.17 -10.01 8.64
CA ALA A 180 15.58 -10.56 7.34
C ALA A 180 14.62 -11.63 6.79
N GLU A 181 14.08 -12.46 7.68
CA GLU A 181 13.10 -13.51 7.35
C GLU A 181 11.76 -12.97 6.83
N GLN A 182 11.42 -11.73 7.15
CA GLN A 182 10.18 -11.07 6.72
C GLN A 182 10.35 -10.29 5.40
N GLN A 183 11.57 -9.88 5.08
CA GLN A 183 11.86 -8.99 3.94
C GLN A 183 11.46 -9.58 2.60
N GLU A 184 11.66 -10.89 2.39
CA GLU A 184 11.37 -11.57 1.11
C GLU A 184 9.87 -11.59 0.77
N ASN A 185 9.02 -11.62 1.79
CA ASN A 185 7.57 -11.76 1.63
C ASN A 185 6.81 -10.46 1.86
N LEU A 186 7.49 -9.36 2.13
CA LEU A 186 6.93 -8.08 2.57
C LEU A 186 5.85 -7.50 1.64
N PHE A 187 5.99 -7.73 0.34
CA PHE A 187 5.04 -7.26 -0.67
C PHE A 187 4.04 -8.32 -1.14
N LYS A 188 4.08 -9.53 -0.55
CA LYS A 188 3.12 -10.59 -0.83
C LYS A 188 1.90 -10.43 0.08
N PRO A 189 0.67 -10.46 -0.45
CA PRO A 189 -0.53 -10.34 0.37
C PRO A 189 -0.65 -11.53 1.34
N PHE A 190 -1.21 -11.27 2.52
CA PHE A 190 -1.54 -12.27 3.54
C PHE A 190 -0.36 -13.00 4.20
N THR A 191 0.87 -12.49 4.09
CA THR A 191 2.04 -13.17 4.65
C THR A 191 2.23 -12.95 6.15
N GLU A 192 1.67 -11.89 6.73
CA GLU A 192 1.81 -11.56 8.16
C GLU A 192 0.55 -10.94 8.78
N VAL A 193 -0.55 -11.68 8.77
CA VAL A 193 -1.75 -11.28 9.54
C VAL A 193 -1.67 -11.91 10.92
N LYS A 194 -1.02 -11.24 11.88
CA LYS A 194 -1.00 -11.66 13.29
C LYS A 194 -2.18 -11.09 14.06
N ASP A 195 -2.54 -9.84 13.79
CA ASP A 195 -3.62 -9.12 14.44
C ASP A 195 -4.13 -8.01 13.50
N LEU A 196 -5.41 -8.05 13.15
CA LEU A 196 -6.04 -7.05 12.28
C LEU A 196 -6.03 -5.63 12.86
N THR A 197 -5.90 -5.50 14.19
CA THR A 197 -5.84 -4.20 14.87
C THR A 197 -4.48 -3.52 14.71
N THR A 198 -3.41 -4.30 14.53
CA THR A 198 -2.04 -3.79 14.33
C THR A 198 -1.65 -3.66 12.87
N GLY A 199 -2.31 -4.42 11.98
CA GLY A 199 -2.10 -4.35 10.53
C GLY A 199 -2.60 -5.61 9.83
N ASP A 200 -3.19 -5.44 8.67
CA ASP A 200 -3.83 -6.49 7.87
C ASP A 200 -2.88 -7.19 6.89
N GLY A 201 -1.63 -6.73 6.79
CA GLY A 201 -0.63 -7.27 5.86
C GLY A 201 -0.94 -6.98 4.38
N LEU A 202 -1.88 -6.08 4.08
CA LEU A 202 -2.30 -5.77 2.71
C LEU A 202 -1.79 -4.42 2.19
N GLY A 203 -1.47 -3.50 3.06
CA GLY A 203 -1.14 -2.14 2.64
C GLY A 203 0.12 -2.04 1.77
N LEU A 204 1.23 -2.75 2.09
CA LEU A 204 2.43 -2.77 1.25
C LEU A 204 2.19 -3.49 -0.10
N PRO A 205 1.51 -4.64 -0.17
CA PRO A 205 1.04 -5.23 -1.43
C PRO A 205 0.22 -4.27 -2.29
N ILE A 206 -0.74 -3.56 -1.72
CA ILE A 206 -1.56 -2.54 -2.41
C ILE A 206 -0.67 -1.41 -2.94
N CYS A 207 0.20 -0.84 -2.10
CA CYS A 207 1.15 0.20 -2.52
C CYS A 207 2.06 -0.27 -3.67
N SER A 208 2.52 -1.52 -3.64
CA SER A 208 3.33 -2.11 -4.70
C SER A 208 2.57 -2.24 -6.01
N LEU A 209 1.29 -2.65 -5.98
CA LEU A 209 0.44 -2.72 -7.18
C LEU A 209 0.13 -1.32 -7.73
N ILE A 210 -0.15 -0.35 -6.88
CA ILE A 210 -0.34 1.05 -7.29
C ILE A 210 0.93 1.57 -7.97
N ALA A 211 2.11 1.35 -7.38
CA ALA A 211 3.39 1.75 -7.96
C ALA A 211 3.60 1.13 -9.35
N ALA A 212 3.31 -0.18 -9.51
CA ALA A 212 3.40 -0.86 -10.80
C ALA A 212 2.47 -0.25 -11.85
N LYS A 213 1.24 0.12 -11.48
CA LYS A 213 0.27 0.80 -12.36
C LYS A 213 0.66 2.25 -12.69
N MET A 214 1.51 2.86 -11.88
CA MET A 214 2.11 4.17 -12.14
C MET A 214 3.42 4.05 -12.96
N ASN A 215 3.67 2.92 -13.62
CA ASN A 215 4.92 2.64 -14.34
C ASN A 215 6.15 2.72 -13.42
N GLY A 216 6.07 2.14 -12.24
CA GLY A 216 7.12 2.19 -11.24
C GLY A 216 7.24 0.92 -10.42
N SER A 217 7.97 1.00 -9.33
CA SER A 217 8.16 -0.08 -8.37
C SER A 217 8.35 0.44 -6.95
N LEU A 218 7.94 -0.36 -5.97
CA LEU A 218 8.19 -0.12 -4.56
C LEU A 218 9.11 -1.22 -4.02
N THR A 219 10.23 -0.84 -3.43
CA THR A 219 11.25 -1.77 -2.92
C THR A 219 11.72 -1.40 -1.53
N LEU A 220 12.20 -2.40 -0.79
CA LEU A 220 12.92 -2.23 0.48
C LEU A 220 14.43 -2.17 0.20
N ASP A 221 15.12 -1.16 0.77
CA ASP A 221 16.59 -1.11 0.77
C ASP A 221 17.12 -2.03 1.89
N THR A 222 17.43 -3.26 1.54
CA THR A 222 17.95 -4.26 2.48
C THR A 222 19.36 -3.96 2.97
N GLY A 223 20.09 -3.03 2.32
CA GLY A 223 21.41 -2.55 2.76
C GLY A 223 21.33 -1.49 3.87
N TYR A 224 20.14 -0.93 4.12
CA TYR A 224 19.97 0.03 5.21
C TYR A 224 19.61 -0.70 6.51
N THR A 225 20.47 -0.58 7.52
CA THR A 225 20.39 -1.37 8.76
C THR A 225 20.07 -0.57 10.03
N LYS A 226 19.82 0.76 9.88
CA LYS A 226 19.54 1.67 11.02
C LYS A 226 18.05 1.92 11.25
N GLY A 227 17.18 1.09 10.71
CA GLY A 227 15.74 1.21 10.66
C GLY A 227 15.23 0.67 9.32
N THR A 228 14.19 1.30 8.74
CA THR A 228 13.62 0.88 7.45
C THR A 228 13.85 1.96 6.39
N ARG A 229 14.06 1.54 5.14
CA ARG A 229 14.10 2.43 3.99
C ARG A 229 13.33 1.83 2.83
N PHE A 230 12.23 2.48 2.44
CA PHE A 230 11.48 2.17 1.24
C PHE A 230 11.84 3.12 0.11
N ILE A 231 11.93 2.57 -1.10
CA ILE A 231 12.22 3.32 -2.33
C ILE A 231 11.06 3.09 -3.30
N LEU A 232 10.31 4.16 -3.56
CA LEU A 232 9.34 4.22 -4.65
C LEU A 232 10.02 4.81 -5.88
N GLU A 233 10.15 4.03 -6.93
CA GLU A 233 10.70 4.45 -8.20
C GLU A 233 9.60 4.59 -9.24
N LEU A 234 9.55 5.72 -9.96
CA LEU A 234 8.60 6.00 -11.04
C LEU A 234 9.36 6.32 -12.32
N HIS A 235 8.98 5.67 -13.42
CA HIS A 235 9.52 5.92 -14.76
C HIS A 235 8.63 6.91 -15.51
N VAL A 236 9.22 8.03 -15.98
CA VAL A 236 8.56 9.19 -16.60
C VAL A 236 9.05 9.42 -18.03
#